data_ab0dafd2b5ef497a0cc1f7000569c2c8
#
_entry.id   ab0dafd2b5ef497a0cc1f7000569c2c8
#
_cell.length_a   1.000
_cell.length_b   1.000
_cell.length_c   1.000
_cell.angle_alpha   90.00
_cell.angle_beta   90.00
_cell.angle_gamma   90.00
#
_symmetry.space_group_name_H-M   'P 1'
#
loop_
_entity.id
_entity.type
_entity.pdbx_description
1 polymer ?
#
loop_
_entity_poly.entity_id
_entity_poly.type
_entity_poly.pdbx_seq_one_letter_code
_entity_poly.pdbx_strand_id
1 'polypeptide(L)'
;MSDERRSSARWPVAVTVKVTLQNGHAFDSNILNVNLGGCFLGEVAGLREMDVVLLHSYYNPKLNGIYAQVIWVVEEPGLRGVGVRFQPMDDAQKFELVRWFNQVVGR
;
A
#
# COMPACT_ATOMS: atom_id res chain seq x y z
N MET A 1 8.71 -23.30 2.99
CA MET A 1 8.96 -22.01 3.63
C MET A 1 9.50 -20.99 2.67
N SER A 2 10.50 -21.33 1.89
CA SER A 2 11.08 -20.35 0.96
C SER A 2 10.08 -19.92 -0.10
N ASP A 3 9.16 -20.79 -0.49
CA ASP A 3 8.15 -20.42 -1.49
C ASP A 3 7.21 -19.35 -0.97
N GLU A 4 6.76 -19.51 0.26
CA GLU A 4 5.92 -18.50 0.90
C GLU A 4 6.65 -17.18 1.00
N ARG A 5 7.90 -17.25 1.40
CA ARG A 5 8.71 -16.06 1.53
C ARG A 5 8.88 -15.37 0.19
N ARG A 6 9.05 -16.15 -0.86
CA ARG A 6 9.23 -15.62 -2.21
C ARG A 6 7.95 -14.96 -2.70
N SER A 7 6.79 -15.59 -2.46
CA SER A 7 5.53 -15.04 -2.92
C SER A 7 5.15 -13.77 -2.17
N SER A 8 5.68 -13.57 -0.97
CA SER A 8 5.45 -12.36 -0.20
C SER A 8 6.60 -11.39 -0.27
N ALA A 9 7.57 -11.62 -1.15
CA ALA A 9 8.69 -10.70 -1.32
C ALA A 9 8.18 -9.33 -1.75
N ARG A 10 8.80 -8.29 -1.21
CA ARG A 10 8.42 -6.92 -1.52
C ARG A 10 9.39 -6.34 -2.52
N TRP A 11 8.85 -5.55 -3.43
CA TRP A 11 9.62 -4.91 -4.48
C TRP A 11 9.80 -3.44 -4.13
N PRO A 12 11.04 -2.95 -4.10
CA PRO A 12 11.26 -1.51 -3.83
C PRO A 12 10.70 -0.69 -4.97
N VAL A 13 10.01 0.36 -4.63
CA VAL A 13 9.42 1.28 -5.60
C VAL A 13 9.42 2.68 -4.98
N ALA A 14 9.05 3.67 -5.78
CA ALA A 14 8.88 5.04 -5.31
C ALA A 14 7.64 5.59 -5.99
N VAL A 15 6.49 5.42 -5.36
CA VAL A 15 5.20 5.77 -5.95
C VAL A 15 4.41 6.59 -4.96
N THR A 16 3.93 7.76 -5.40
CA THR A 16 3.06 8.59 -4.57
C THR A 16 1.63 8.11 -4.69
N VAL A 17 0.98 8.00 -3.54
CA VAL A 17 -0.44 7.64 -3.48
C VAL A 17 -1.14 8.60 -2.53
N LYS A 18 -2.45 8.76 -2.73
CA LYS A 18 -3.29 9.51 -1.81
C LYS A 18 -3.82 8.57 -0.76
N VAL A 19 -3.64 8.94 0.50
CA VAL A 19 -4.11 8.16 1.65
C VAL A 19 -5.26 8.92 2.28
N THR A 20 -6.41 8.28 2.41
CA THR A 20 -7.57 8.89 3.07
C THR A 20 -7.87 8.13 4.35
N LEU A 21 -7.96 8.84 5.45
CA LEU A 21 -8.24 8.26 6.76
C LEU A 21 -9.74 8.14 6.98
N GLN A 22 -10.12 7.39 8.01
CA GLN A 22 -11.54 7.17 8.31
C GLN A 22 -12.27 8.46 8.64
N ASN A 23 -11.55 9.45 9.18
CA ASN A 23 -12.17 10.75 9.49
C ASN A 23 -12.27 11.66 8.27
N GLY A 24 -11.87 11.19 7.09
CA GLY A 24 -11.95 11.96 5.86
C GLY A 24 -10.72 12.76 5.54
N HIS A 25 -9.78 12.87 6.47
CA HIS A 25 -8.53 13.58 6.21
C HIS A 25 -7.70 12.82 5.17
N ALA A 26 -7.16 13.54 4.20
CA ALA A 26 -6.39 12.92 3.13
C ALA A 26 -5.04 13.61 2.97
N PHE A 27 -4.04 12.83 2.60
CA PHE A 27 -2.69 13.34 2.35
C PHE A 27 -1.99 12.41 1.38
N ASP A 28 -0.90 12.90 0.80
CA ASP A 28 -0.08 12.07 -0.08
C ASP A 28 1.00 11.37 0.73
N SER A 29 1.32 10.16 0.32
CA SER A 29 2.39 9.39 0.91
C SER A 29 3.12 8.65 -0.20
N ASN A 30 4.28 8.12 0.12
CA ASN A 30 5.06 7.35 -0.84
C ASN A 30 5.05 5.88 -0.46
N ILE A 31 4.73 5.05 -1.45
CA ILE A 31 4.92 3.62 -1.30
C ILE A 31 6.40 3.33 -1.54
N LEU A 32 7.05 2.73 -0.56
CA LEU A 32 8.49 2.45 -0.65
C LEU A 32 8.77 1.01 -1.06
N ASN A 33 7.84 0.10 -0.81
CA ASN A 33 7.91 -1.25 -1.33
C ASN A 33 6.49 -1.81 -1.41
N VAL A 34 6.31 -2.82 -2.26
CA VAL A 34 4.99 -3.35 -2.56
C VAL A 34 5.07 -4.83 -2.92
N ASN A 35 4.02 -5.56 -2.59
CA ASN A 35 3.73 -6.86 -3.19
C ASN A 35 2.23 -6.87 -3.48
N LEU A 36 1.72 -8.00 -3.98
CA LEU A 36 0.31 -8.06 -4.34
C LEU A 36 -0.62 -8.09 -3.13
N GLY A 37 -0.06 -8.32 -1.93
CA GLY A 37 -0.87 -8.34 -0.71
C GLY A 37 -0.85 -7.05 0.08
N GLY A 38 0.08 -6.15 -0.18
CA GLY A 38 0.18 -4.93 0.59
C GLY A 38 1.37 -4.09 0.21
N CYS A 39 1.63 -3.05 1.02
CA CYS A 39 2.72 -2.15 0.75
C CYS A 39 3.19 -1.48 2.03
N PHE A 40 4.33 -0.79 1.95
CA PHE A 40 4.84 0.03 3.03
C PHE A 40 4.71 1.50 2.64
N LEU A 41 4.01 2.26 3.48
CA LEU A 41 3.81 3.70 3.27
C LEU A 41 4.82 4.45 4.14
N GLY A 42 5.68 5.23 3.51
CA GLY A 42 6.70 5.98 4.22
C GLY A 42 6.21 7.33 4.69
N GLU A 43 6.86 7.85 5.73
CA GLU A 43 6.62 9.19 6.26
C GLU A 43 5.19 9.37 6.75
N VAL A 44 4.58 8.32 7.29
CA VAL A 44 3.23 8.40 7.83
C VAL A 44 3.31 8.30 9.34
N ALA A 45 2.61 9.19 10.03
CA ALA A 45 2.55 9.21 11.47
C ALA A 45 1.09 9.24 11.92
N GLY A 46 0.85 8.83 13.17
CA GLY A 46 -0.48 8.94 13.75
C GLY A 46 -1.40 7.77 13.48
N LEU A 47 -0.96 6.82 12.67
CA LEU A 47 -1.73 5.59 12.43
C LEU A 47 -1.31 4.51 13.41
N ARG A 48 -2.25 3.63 13.72
CA ARG A 48 -2.01 2.52 14.64
C ARG A 48 -2.38 1.22 13.96
N GLU A 49 -1.87 0.13 14.51
CA GLU A 49 -2.25 -1.19 14.01
C GLU A 49 -3.77 -1.32 14.04
N MET A 50 -4.29 -1.99 13.04
CA MET A 50 -5.70 -2.23 12.81
C MET A 50 -6.46 -1.04 12.18
N ASP A 51 -5.85 0.15 12.11
CA ASP A 51 -6.49 1.25 11.38
C ASP A 51 -6.66 0.88 9.92
N VAL A 52 -7.75 1.36 9.33
CA VAL A 52 -8.03 1.12 7.90
C VAL A 52 -7.91 2.44 7.17
N VAL A 53 -7.24 2.42 6.03
CA VAL A 53 -7.08 3.59 5.18
C VAL A 53 -7.53 3.26 3.77
N LEU A 54 -7.84 4.30 3.00
CA LEU A 54 -8.24 4.16 1.60
C LEU A 54 -7.10 4.72 0.75
N LEU A 55 -6.60 3.91 -0.17
CA LEU A 55 -5.48 4.30 -1.02
C LEU A 55 -5.96 4.56 -2.43
N HIS A 56 -5.53 5.67 -3.01
CA HIS A 56 -5.81 6.00 -4.41
C HIS A 56 -4.50 6.16 -5.17
N SER A 57 -4.40 5.46 -6.28
CA SER A 57 -3.22 5.56 -7.13
C SER A 57 -3.42 6.67 -8.16
N TYR A 58 -2.37 7.46 -8.36
CA TYR A 58 -2.39 8.47 -9.41
C TYR A 58 -2.01 7.89 -10.77
N TYR A 59 -1.48 6.66 -10.78
CA TYR A 59 -1.04 6.02 -12.01
C TYR A 59 -2.17 5.38 -12.79
N ASN A 60 -3.11 4.78 -12.10
CA ASN A 60 -4.16 4.01 -12.75
C ASN A 60 -5.50 4.43 -12.18
N PRO A 61 -6.20 5.37 -12.87
CA PRO A 61 -7.50 5.83 -12.38
C PRO A 61 -8.56 4.73 -12.31
N LYS A 62 -8.38 3.65 -13.08
CA LYS A 62 -9.31 2.53 -13.03
C LYS A 62 -9.14 1.71 -11.76
N LEU A 63 -8.00 1.82 -11.11
CA LEU A 63 -7.80 1.21 -9.81
C LEU A 63 -8.40 2.16 -8.78
N ASN A 64 -9.69 2.04 -8.59
CA ASN A 64 -10.41 2.86 -7.61
C ASN A 64 -9.79 2.64 -6.23
N GLY A 65 -10.24 3.40 -5.26
CA GLY A 65 -9.69 3.32 -3.93
C GLY A 65 -9.61 1.90 -3.41
N ILE A 66 -8.48 1.55 -2.83
CA ILE A 66 -8.25 0.24 -2.23
C ILE A 66 -8.18 0.43 -0.73
N TYR A 67 -9.04 -0.27 0.00
CA TYR A 67 -8.95 -0.27 1.46
C TYR A 67 -7.79 -1.13 1.90
N ALA A 68 -7.03 -0.63 2.88
CA ALA A 68 -5.89 -1.35 3.42
C ALA A 68 -5.87 -1.20 4.93
N GLN A 69 -5.41 -2.24 5.61
CA GLN A 69 -5.35 -2.24 7.07
C GLN A 69 -3.91 -2.17 7.52
N VAL A 70 -3.63 -1.30 8.48
CA VAL A 70 -2.30 -1.19 9.07
C VAL A 70 -2.01 -2.45 9.87
N ILE A 71 -0.91 -3.12 9.55
CA ILE A 71 -0.51 -4.35 10.23
C ILE A 71 0.73 -4.17 11.09
N TRP A 72 1.55 -3.15 10.84
CA TRP A 72 2.61 -2.77 11.76
C TRP A 72 2.98 -1.32 11.57
N VAL A 73 3.58 -0.74 12.59
CA VAL A 73 4.01 0.65 12.59
C VAL A 73 5.50 0.68 12.88
N VAL A 74 6.23 1.50 12.12
CA VAL A 74 7.66 1.68 12.30
C VAL A 74 7.91 3.13 12.68
N GLU A 75 8.60 3.33 13.83
CA GLU A 75 8.97 4.67 14.28
C GLU A 75 10.39 4.62 14.79
N GLU A 76 11.34 4.63 13.86
CA GLU A 76 12.76 4.59 14.17
C GLU A 76 13.43 5.82 13.59
N PRO A 77 14.56 6.25 14.15
CA PRO A 77 15.30 7.36 13.56
C PRO A 77 15.62 7.05 12.10
N GLY A 78 15.21 7.95 11.22
CA GLY A 78 15.48 7.80 9.79
C GLY A 78 14.48 6.93 9.04
N LEU A 79 13.52 6.31 9.75
CA LEU A 79 12.50 5.49 9.07
C LEU A 79 11.20 5.57 9.86
N ARG A 80 10.18 6.11 9.23
CA ARG A 80 8.85 6.20 9.83
C ARG A 80 7.82 5.81 8.80
N GLY A 81 6.88 4.97 9.18
CA GLY A 81 5.83 4.58 8.26
C GLY A 81 5.03 3.41 8.77
N VAL A 82 4.18 2.89 7.90
CA VAL A 82 3.31 1.78 8.25
C VAL A 82 3.29 0.74 7.15
N GLY A 83 3.25 -0.52 7.54
CA GLY A 83 2.97 -1.61 6.62
C GLY A 83 1.48 -1.87 6.61
N VAL A 84 0.92 -1.97 5.42
CA VAL A 84 -0.52 -2.18 5.27
C VAL A 84 -0.76 -3.42 4.42
N ARG A 85 -1.88 -4.07 4.67
CA ARG A 85 -2.35 -5.21 3.89
C ARG A 85 -3.63 -4.81 3.18
N PHE A 86 -3.68 -5.05 1.87
CA PHE A 86 -4.88 -4.74 1.09
C PHE A 86 -6.04 -5.59 1.57
N GLN A 87 -7.20 -4.96 1.72
CA GLN A 87 -8.41 -5.67 2.09
C GLN A 87 -8.96 -6.43 0.88
N PRO A 88 -9.80 -7.44 1.11
CA PRO A 88 -10.42 -8.16 -0.01
C PRO A 88 -11.12 -7.21 -0.98
N MET A 89 -11.02 -7.52 -2.26
CA MET A 89 -11.60 -6.71 -3.32
C MET A 89 -12.19 -7.62 -4.38
N ASP A 90 -13.04 -7.05 -5.24
CA ASP A 90 -13.67 -7.83 -6.29
C ASP A 90 -12.67 -8.16 -7.41
N ASP A 91 -13.10 -9.01 -8.35
CA ASP A 91 -12.20 -9.46 -9.41
C ASP A 91 -11.75 -8.34 -10.33
N ALA A 92 -12.64 -7.38 -10.59
CA ALA A 92 -12.29 -6.24 -11.44
C ALA A 92 -11.18 -5.42 -10.79
N GLN A 93 -11.26 -5.19 -9.50
CA GLN A 93 -10.23 -4.46 -8.78
C GLN A 93 -8.93 -5.25 -8.70
N LYS A 94 -9.03 -6.57 -8.49
CA LYS A 94 -7.83 -7.41 -8.46
C LYS A 94 -7.08 -7.33 -9.79
N PHE A 95 -7.83 -7.33 -10.90
CA PHE A 95 -7.23 -7.22 -12.22
C PHE A 95 -6.48 -5.91 -12.36
N GLU A 96 -7.11 -4.80 -11.95
CA GLU A 96 -6.48 -3.50 -12.05
C GLU A 96 -5.30 -3.38 -11.08
N LEU A 97 -5.37 -4.03 -9.94
CA LEU A 97 -4.24 -4.03 -9.00
C LEU A 97 -3.02 -4.73 -9.62
N VAL A 98 -3.24 -5.85 -10.29
CA VAL A 98 -2.14 -6.57 -10.94
C VAL A 98 -1.55 -5.70 -12.05
N ARG A 99 -2.39 -5.03 -12.83
CA ARG A 99 -1.90 -4.13 -13.88
C ARG A 99 -1.07 -2.99 -13.28
N TRP A 100 -1.58 -2.38 -12.22
CA TRP A 100 -0.86 -1.31 -11.53
C TRP A 100 0.47 -1.82 -10.98
N PHE A 101 0.44 -2.99 -10.34
CA PHE A 101 1.65 -3.59 -9.79
C PHE A 101 2.70 -3.77 -10.88
N ASN A 102 2.30 -4.31 -12.02
CA ASN A 102 3.24 -4.50 -13.12
C ASN A 102 3.77 -3.18 -13.66
N GLN A 103 2.95 -2.15 -13.66
CA GLN A 103 3.38 -0.83 -14.12
C GLN A 103 4.44 -0.23 -13.21
N VAL A 104 4.28 -0.36 -11.89
CA VAL A 104 5.21 0.29 -10.96
C VAL A 104 6.45 -0.56 -10.69
N VAL A 105 6.33 -1.88 -10.73
CA VAL A 105 7.45 -2.78 -10.47
C VAL A 105 8.22 -3.08 -11.75
N GLY A 106 7.51 -3.21 -12.85
CA GLY A 106 8.10 -3.57 -14.14
C GLY A 106 8.91 -2.48 -14.79
N ARG A 107 9.07 -1.35 -14.11
CA ARG A 107 9.87 -0.26 -14.64
C ARG A 107 11.31 -0.40 -14.19
#